data_03d253f2e218682f98a5563dddd92474
#
_entry.id   03d253f2e218682f98a5563dddd92474
#
_cell.length_a   1.000
_cell.length_b   1.000
_cell.length_c   1.000
_cell.angle_alpha   90.00
_cell.angle_beta   90.00
_cell.angle_gamma   90.00
#
_symmetry.space_group_name_H-M   'P 1'
#
loop_
_entity.id
_entity.type
_entity.pdbx_description
1 polymer ?
#
loop_
_entity_poly.entity_id
_entity_poly.type
_entity_poly.pdbx_seq_one_letter_code
_entity_poly.pdbx_strand_id
1 'polypeptide(L)'
;MKEKTSIRYFNKKPVRSRWDQDTSLWLVCAIDLIAAVIDTSNPRIYWYTIKSRHEELLANCKQLKMTASDGKAYNTDCLTIQGIDLLLDVLPNKHRKVLKEWLRGSNDPLDEQSKKKAYDLINSGIINDIEIGTIKGLQQIHSYLFEGLYDFAGTIRNKNISKGGFMFANALYLPSILKDIDNMPENTIEHIVDKYVEMNIAHPFMEGNGRSTRIWLDQILIRSLKKCVDWSKIDKSDYLNAMRISPSSPQTIFELIKNALTNDFQNRELIIKGIDYSYYYEEVE
;
A
#
# COMPACT_ATOMS: atom_id res chain seq x y z
N MET A 1 -15.95 11.00 14.06
CA MET A 1 -14.65 10.79 13.36
C MET A 1 -14.67 9.42 12.72
N LYS A 2 -14.30 9.27 11.43
CA LYS A 2 -14.26 7.95 10.77
C LYS A 2 -13.09 7.14 11.33
N GLU A 3 -13.35 5.87 11.59
CA GLU A 3 -12.39 4.92 12.13
C GLU A 3 -11.29 4.62 11.09
N LYS A 4 -10.01 4.67 11.50
CA LYS A 4 -8.89 4.36 10.62
C LYS A 4 -8.66 2.84 10.65
N THR A 5 -8.69 2.20 9.48
CA THR A 5 -8.38 0.78 9.28
C THR A 5 -7.23 0.64 8.30
N SER A 6 -6.40 -0.39 8.46
CA SER A 6 -5.31 -0.75 7.57
C SER A 6 -5.32 -2.26 7.34
N ILE A 7 -4.88 -2.70 6.16
CA ILE A 7 -4.68 -4.11 5.85
C ILE A 7 -3.23 -4.27 5.41
N ARG A 8 -2.50 -5.15 6.11
CA ARG A 8 -1.15 -5.55 5.75
C ARG A 8 -1.19 -6.99 5.26
N TYR A 9 -0.26 -7.36 4.40
CA TYR A 9 -0.19 -8.72 3.88
C TYR A 9 0.98 -9.47 4.48
N PHE A 10 0.71 -10.69 4.93
CA PHE A 10 1.71 -11.63 5.37
C PHE A 10 1.46 -12.97 4.67
N ASN A 11 2.45 -13.51 3.98
CA ASN A 11 2.31 -14.73 3.16
C ASN A 11 1.07 -14.68 2.24
N LYS A 12 0.85 -13.56 1.54
CA LYS A 12 -0.30 -13.30 0.65
C LYS A 12 -1.67 -13.31 1.36
N LYS A 13 -1.71 -13.41 2.67
CA LYS A 13 -2.95 -13.37 3.48
C LYS A 13 -3.13 -11.99 4.10
N PRO A 14 -4.32 -11.39 4.04
CA PRO A 14 -4.57 -10.07 4.60
C PRO A 14 -4.60 -10.14 6.13
N VAL A 15 -3.95 -9.18 6.79
CA VAL A 15 -3.95 -8.96 8.23
C VAL A 15 -4.49 -7.57 8.48
N ARG A 16 -5.73 -7.49 8.96
CA ARG A 16 -6.40 -6.22 9.25
C ARG A 16 -5.86 -5.61 10.54
N SER A 17 -5.73 -4.29 10.54
CA SER A 17 -5.39 -3.50 11.71
C SER A 17 -6.35 -2.33 11.84
N ARG A 18 -6.56 -1.85 13.06
CA ARG A 18 -7.40 -0.70 13.35
C ARG A 18 -6.68 0.26 14.28
N TRP A 19 -6.79 1.55 13.99
CA TRP A 19 -6.30 2.60 14.87
C TRP A 19 -7.20 2.74 16.09
N ASP A 20 -6.64 2.58 17.26
CA ASP A 20 -7.31 2.86 18.52
C ASP A 20 -7.03 4.30 18.95
N GLN A 21 -8.08 5.12 19.00
CA GLN A 21 -7.96 6.54 19.33
C GLN A 21 -7.61 6.78 20.81
N ASP A 22 -8.03 5.88 21.68
CA ASP A 22 -7.81 6.00 23.12
C ASP A 22 -6.33 5.81 23.48
N THR A 23 -5.68 4.86 22.84
CA THR A 23 -4.27 4.54 23.07
C THR A 23 -3.32 5.15 22.03
N SER A 24 -3.86 5.71 20.94
CA SER A 24 -3.07 6.19 19.80
C SER A 24 -2.13 5.12 19.22
N LEU A 25 -2.61 3.88 19.15
CA LEU A 25 -1.85 2.72 18.64
C LEU A 25 -2.64 1.97 17.59
N TRP A 26 -1.90 1.32 16.66
CA TRP A 26 -2.48 0.33 15.78
C TRP A 26 -2.66 -1.00 16.52
N LEU A 27 -3.88 -1.54 16.47
CA LEU A 27 -4.21 -2.86 16.98
C LEU A 27 -4.44 -3.83 15.83
N VAL A 28 -3.82 -5.00 15.90
CA VAL A 28 -3.79 -6.00 14.82
C VAL A 28 -4.78 -7.13 15.11
N CYS A 29 -5.58 -7.51 14.11
CA CYS A 29 -6.55 -8.61 14.22
C CYS A 29 -5.84 -9.93 14.53
N ALA A 30 -6.10 -10.51 15.70
CA ALA A 30 -5.45 -11.73 16.17
C ALA A 30 -5.75 -12.94 15.27
N ILE A 31 -6.99 -13.07 14.80
CA ILE A 31 -7.42 -14.19 13.95
C ILE A 31 -6.75 -14.11 12.58
N ASP A 32 -6.65 -12.91 12.00
CA ASP A 32 -5.99 -12.73 10.71
C ASP A 32 -4.49 -13.03 10.81
N LEU A 33 -3.85 -12.58 11.90
CA LEU A 33 -2.46 -12.87 12.19
C LEU A 33 -2.19 -14.38 12.30
N ILE A 34 -3.04 -15.10 13.05
CA ILE A 34 -2.97 -16.57 13.14
C ILE A 34 -3.17 -17.21 11.76
N ALA A 35 -4.16 -16.78 11.00
CA ALA A 35 -4.43 -17.30 9.65
C ALA A 35 -3.25 -17.08 8.71
N ALA A 36 -2.54 -15.97 8.85
CA ALA A 36 -1.40 -15.64 8.01
C ALA A 36 -0.14 -16.40 8.37
N VAL A 37 0.08 -16.67 9.66
CA VAL A 37 1.31 -17.28 10.19
C VAL A 37 1.23 -18.81 10.25
N ILE A 38 0.06 -19.35 10.58
CA ILE A 38 -0.14 -20.78 10.84
C ILE A 38 -0.99 -21.39 9.74
N ASP A 39 -0.52 -22.52 9.20
CA ASP A 39 -1.32 -23.31 8.27
C ASP A 39 -2.38 -24.10 9.07
N THR A 40 -3.53 -23.48 9.26
CA THR A 40 -4.67 -24.07 9.99
C THR A 40 -5.96 -23.82 9.23
N SER A 41 -6.83 -24.84 9.21
CA SER A 41 -8.17 -24.74 8.63
C SER A 41 -9.13 -23.89 9.48
N ASN A 42 -8.80 -23.65 10.76
CA ASN A 42 -9.65 -22.88 11.66
C ASN A 42 -8.84 -21.93 12.57
N PRO A 43 -8.41 -20.76 12.04
CA PRO A 43 -7.65 -19.77 12.80
C PRO A 43 -8.37 -19.26 14.05
N ARG A 44 -9.71 -19.21 14.01
CA ARG A 44 -10.53 -18.74 15.14
C ARG A 44 -10.45 -19.70 16.32
N ILE A 45 -10.59 -20.98 16.11
CA ILE A 45 -10.46 -22.00 17.19
C ILE A 45 -9.04 -21.98 17.75
N TYR A 46 -8.04 -21.87 16.86
CA TYR A 46 -6.65 -21.81 17.28
C TYR A 46 -6.39 -20.59 18.18
N TRP A 47 -6.87 -19.41 17.81
CA TRP A 47 -6.77 -18.19 18.61
C TRP A 47 -7.44 -18.36 20.00
N TYR A 48 -8.68 -18.85 20.02
CA TYR A 48 -9.38 -19.06 21.30
C TYR A 48 -8.68 -20.06 22.22
N THR A 49 -8.06 -21.10 21.65
CA THR A 49 -7.29 -22.07 22.42
C THR A 49 -6.03 -21.45 23.04
N ILE A 50 -5.31 -20.63 22.29
CA ILE A 50 -4.14 -19.91 22.84
C ILE A 50 -4.61 -18.92 23.93
N LYS A 51 -5.56 -18.08 23.59
CA LYS A 51 -6.08 -17.05 24.47
C LYS A 51 -6.58 -17.60 25.80
N SER A 52 -7.20 -18.78 25.81
CA SER A 52 -7.69 -19.43 27.04
C SER A 52 -6.58 -20.01 27.93
N ARG A 53 -5.38 -20.19 27.40
CA ARG A 53 -4.22 -20.75 28.13
C ARG A 53 -3.22 -19.69 28.57
N HIS A 54 -3.36 -18.46 28.09
CA HIS A 54 -2.42 -17.35 28.29
C HIS A 54 -3.18 -16.07 28.64
N GLU A 55 -3.43 -15.89 29.95
CA GLU A 55 -4.20 -14.73 30.45
C GLU A 55 -3.54 -13.39 30.14
N GLU A 56 -2.20 -13.36 30.03
CA GLU A 56 -1.42 -12.19 29.66
C GLU A 56 -1.77 -11.64 28.25
N LEU A 57 -2.25 -12.51 27.35
CA LEU A 57 -2.76 -12.08 26.04
C LEU A 57 -4.06 -11.29 26.15
N LEU A 58 -4.90 -11.57 27.17
CA LEU A 58 -6.15 -10.84 27.41
C LEU A 58 -5.90 -9.38 27.78
N ALA A 59 -4.89 -9.13 28.62
CA ALA A 59 -4.52 -7.77 29.04
C ALA A 59 -4.03 -6.91 27.86
N ASN A 60 -3.52 -7.55 26.78
CA ASN A 60 -2.99 -6.92 25.59
C ASN A 60 -3.91 -7.06 24.37
N CYS A 61 -5.18 -7.39 24.59
CA CYS A 61 -6.19 -7.64 23.59
C CYS A 61 -7.41 -6.72 23.82
N LYS A 62 -7.79 -5.96 22.80
CA LYS A 62 -9.00 -5.12 22.80
C LYS A 62 -9.97 -5.62 21.74
N GLN A 63 -11.27 -5.65 22.06
CA GLN A 63 -12.29 -5.98 21.07
C GLN A 63 -12.68 -4.73 20.29
N LEU A 64 -12.51 -4.80 18.96
CA LEU A 64 -12.88 -3.73 18.04
C LEU A 64 -13.85 -4.25 16.97
N LYS A 65 -14.77 -3.41 16.53
CA LYS A 65 -15.60 -3.74 15.36
C LYS A 65 -14.76 -3.70 14.10
N MET A 66 -14.68 -4.82 13.38
CA MET A 66 -13.96 -4.92 12.10
C MET A 66 -14.86 -5.49 11.02
N THR A 67 -14.79 -4.90 9.84
CA THR A 67 -15.55 -5.38 8.67
C THR A 67 -14.95 -6.70 8.18
N ALA A 68 -15.81 -7.73 8.04
CA ALA A 68 -15.44 -9.02 7.47
C ALA A 68 -15.67 -9.05 5.95
N SER A 69 -15.26 -10.14 5.30
CA SER A 69 -15.40 -10.33 3.85
C SER A 69 -16.86 -10.35 3.36
N ASP A 70 -17.82 -10.60 4.27
CA ASP A 70 -19.25 -10.53 3.99
C ASP A 70 -19.83 -9.11 4.06
N GLY A 71 -18.97 -8.10 4.30
CA GLY A 71 -19.35 -6.69 4.45
C GLY A 71 -19.96 -6.32 5.80
N LYS A 72 -20.12 -7.28 6.73
CA LYS A 72 -20.65 -7.01 8.07
C LYS A 72 -19.54 -6.72 9.08
N ALA A 73 -19.86 -5.90 10.08
CA ALA A 73 -18.94 -5.58 11.16
C ALA A 73 -19.14 -6.51 12.36
N TYR A 74 -18.06 -7.14 12.81
CA TYR A 74 -18.05 -8.05 13.95
C TYR A 74 -17.05 -7.58 15.03
N ASN A 75 -17.38 -7.80 16.28
CA ASN A 75 -16.43 -7.64 17.39
C ASN A 75 -15.30 -8.65 17.21
N THR A 76 -14.08 -8.14 17.09
CA THR A 76 -12.90 -8.93 16.74
C THR A 76 -11.79 -8.61 17.72
N ASP A 77 -11.12 -9.64 18.22
CA ASP A 77 -9.97 -9.50 19.11
C ASP A 77 -8.78 -8.91 18.32
N CYS A 78 -8.26 -7.79 18.81
CA CYS A 78 -7.12 -7.09 18.25
C CYS A 78 -6.02 -6.96 19.30
N LEU A 79 -4.79 -7.23 18.91
CA LEU A 79 -3.61 -7.22 19.77
C LEU A 79 -2.85 -5.90 19.67
N THR A 80 -2.35 -5.44 20.80
CA THR A 80 -1.30 -4.43 20.87
C THR A 80 0.03 -5.01 20.37
N ILE A 81 1.07 -4.16 20.19
CA ILE A 81 2.44 -4.63 19.87
C ILE A 81 2.93 -5.60 20.95
N GLN A 82 2.71 -5.28 22.23
CA GLN A 82 3.06 -6.17 23.33
C GLN A 82 2.28 -7.49 23.28
N GLY A 83 1.00 -7.45 22.92
CA GLY A 83 0.19 -8.66 22.71
C GLY A 83 0.69 -9.53 21.56
N ILE A 84 1.24 -8.92 20.52
CA ILE A 84 1.89 -9.65 19.43
C ILE A 84 3.20 -10.30 19.89
N ASP A 85 4.03 -9.60 20.67
CA ASP A 85 5.25 -10.17 21.26
C ASP A 85 4.94 -11.37 22.15
N LEU A 86 3.94 -11.26 23.00
CA LEU A 86 3.46 -12.38 23.84
C LEU A 86 2.94 -13.56 23.01
N LEU A 87 2.18 -13.27 21.93
CA LEU A 87 1.73 -14.29 20.99
C LEU A 87 2.93 -15.00 20.34
N LEU A 88 3.97 -14.25 19.98
CA LEU A 88 5.21 -14.81 19.43
C LEU A 88 5.89 -15.78 20.39
N ASP A 89 5.81 -15.55 21.68
CA ASP A 89 6.43 -16.40 22.69
C ASP A 89 5.69 -17.72 22.88
N VAL A 90 4.41 -17.79 22.58
CA VAL A 90 3.60 -19.02 22.69
C VAL A 90 3.47 -19.78 21.38
N LEU A 91 3.86 -19.18 20.23
CA LEU A 91 3.83 -19.85 18.93
C LEU A 91 4.99 -20.85 18.77
N PRO A 92 4.82 -21.94 17.97
CA PRO A 92 5.93 -22.81 17.58
C PRO A 92 7.10 -22.06 16.95
N ASN A 93 8.33 -22.46 17.23
CA ASN A 93 9.55 -21.75 16.83
C ASN A 93 9.62 -21.37 15.35
N LYS A 94 9.16 -22.24 14.43
CA LYS A 94 9.13 -21.96 13.00
C LYS A 94 8.25 -20.75 12.64
N HIS A 95 7.13 -20.59 13.32
CA HIS A 95 6.19 -19.48 13.10
C HIS A 95 6.68 -18.20 13.78
N ARG A 96 7.32 -18.33 14.94
CA ARG A 96 7.93 -17.20 15.67
C ARG A 96 8.97 -16.47 14.81
N LYS A 97 9.88 -17.20 14.16
CA LYS A 97 10.92 -16.62 13.31
C LYS A 97 10.30 -15.84 12.15
N VAL A 98 9.38 -16.45 11.42
CA VAL A 98 8.72 -15.84 10.26
C VAL A 98 7.93 -14.60 10.64
N LEU A 99 7.20 -14.63 11.76
CA LEU A 99 6.45 -13.47 12.24
C LEU A 99 7.37 -12.35 12.73
N LYS A 100 8.49 -12.68 13.41
CA LYS A 100 9.50 -11.68 13.80
C LYS A 100 10.15 -11.01 12.59
N GLU A 101 10.46 -11.76 11.57
CA GLU A 101 11.01 -11.24 10.31
C GLU A 101 10.01 -10.30 9.63
N TRP A 102 8.74 -10.69 9.56
CA TRP A 102 7.68 -9.86 9.02
C TRP A 102 7.47 -8.56 9.84
N LEU A 103 7.43 -8.65 11.16
CA LEU A 103 7.33 -7.48 12.04
C LEU A 103 8.54 -6.54 11.88
N ARG A 104 9.75 -7.09 11.71
CA ARG A 104 10.97 -6.32 11.49
C ARG A 104 11.05 -5.74 10.08
N GLY A 105 10.69 -6.51 9.06
CA GLY A 105 10.66 -6.05 7.66
C GLY A 105 9.60 -4.99 7.39
N SER A 106 8.59 -4.87 8.27
CA SER A 106 7.60 -3.81 8.24
C SER A 106 8.01 -2.56 9.03
N ASN A 107 9.12 -2.61 9.74
CA ASN A 107 9.71 -1.53 10.51
C ASN A 107 10.89 -0.91 9.77
N ASP A 108 10.72 -0.59 8.50
CA ASP A 108 11.44 0.57 7.98
C ASP A 108 10.74 1.81 8.57
N PRO A 109 11.34 2.49 9.56
CA PRO A 109 10.74 3.68 10.17
C PRO A 109 10.36 4.73 9.13
N LEU A 110 11.03 4.71 8.00
CA LEU A 110 10.84 5.61 6.87
C LEU A 110 9.57 5.24 6.09
N ASP A 111 9.35 3.96 5.79
CA ASP A 111 8.14 3.50 5.09
C ASP A 111 6.89 3.69 5.95
N GLU A 112 6.96 3.44 7.25
CA GLU A 112 5.85 3.74 8.16
C GLU A 112 5.53 5.24 8.23
N GLN A 113 6.55 6.09 8.29
CA GLN A 113 6.35 7.53 8.31
C GLN A 113 5.75 8.04 6.99
N SER A 114 6.27 7.61 5.85
CA SER A 114 5.74 7.99 4.54
C SER A 114 4.32 7.45 4.33
N LYS A 115 4.00 6.25 4.84
CA LYS A 115 2.64 5.69 4.80
C LYS A 115 1.65 6.51 5.62
N LYS A 116 2.03 6.97 6.81
CA LYS A 116 1.21 7.90 7.60
C LYS A 116 0.93 9.19 6.83
N LYS A 117 1.96 9.75 6.18
CA LYS A 117 1.80 10.94 5.33
C LYS A 117 0.86 10.68 4.14
N ALA A 118 0.91 9.49 3.52
CA ALA A 118 -0.03 9.13 2.46
C ALA A 118 -1.49 9.08 2.96
N TYR A 119 -1.72 8.53 4.15
CA TYR A 119 -3.05 8.60 4.77
C TYR A 119 -3.47 10.03 5.08
N ASP A 120 -2.55 10.86 5.59
CA ASP A 120 -2.85 12.25 5.93
C ASP A 120 -3.12 13.08 4.67
N LEU A 121 -2.41 12.85 3.57
CA LEU A 121 -2.65 13.48 2.27
C LEU A 121 -4.10 13.31 1.82
N ILE A 122 -4.64 12.10 1.97
CA ILE A 122 -6.04 11.80 1.61
C ILE A 122 -7.00 12.34 2.68
N ASN A 123 -6.69 12.13 3.97
CA ASN A 123 -7.59 12.42 5.07
C ASN A 123 -7.79 13.91 5.34
N SER A 124 -6.76 14.73 5.12
CA SER A 124 -6.82 16.19 5.26
C SER A 124 -7.51 16.87 4.08
N GLY A 125 -7.62 16.18 2.94
CA GLY A 125 -8.12 16.76 1.69
C GLY A 125 -7.06 17.53 0.89
N ILE A 126 -5.81 17.63 1.35
CA ILE A 126 -4.69 18.29 0.64
C ILE A 126 -4.51 17.71 -0.78
N ILE A 127 -4.84 16.43 -0.97
CA ILE A 127 -4.81 15.80 -2.30
C ILE A 127 -5.63 16.55 -3.35
N ASN A 128 -6.66 17.29 -2.96
CA ASN A 128 -7.51 18.07 -3.87
C ASN A 128 -6.86 19.36 -4.37
N ASP A 129 -5.79 19.81 -3.70
CA ASP A 129 -5.03 21.02 -4.08
C ASP A 129 -3.84 20.69 -4.99
N ILE A 130 -3.59 19.40 -5.25
CA ILE A 130 -2.49 18.92 -6.09
C ILE A 130 -2.88 19.00 -7.57
N GLU A 131 -1.95 19.43 -8.40
CA GLU A 131 -2.11 19.41 -9.86
C GLU A 131 -2.27 17.99 -10.41
N ILE A 132 -3.43 17.67 -10.98
CA ILE A 132 -3.72 16.32 -11.44
C ILE A 132 -3.13 16.08 -12.82
N GLY A 133 -2.43 14.94 -13.00
CA GLY A 133 -1.96 14.44 -14.30
C GLY A 133 -0.67 15.09 -14.80
N THR A 134 -0.10 16.04 -14.06
CA THR A 134 1.14 16.70 -14.42
C THR A 134 2.34 16.16 -13.65
N ILE A 135 3.56 16.38 -14.18
CA ILE A 135 4.79 16.06 -13.45
C ILE A 135 4.91 16.90 -12.19
N LYS A 136 4.43 18.13 -12.21
CA LYS A 136 4.40 18.99 -11.03
C LYS A 136 3.49 18.41 -9.94
N GLY A 137 2.33 17.88 -10.31
CA GLY A 137 1.45 17.20 -9.36
C GLY A 137 2.09 15.93 -8.79
N LEU A 138 2.80 15.15 -9.60
CA LEU A 138 3.56 13.99 -9.13
C LEU A 138 4.69 14.40 -8.16
N GLN A 139 5.38 15.52 -8.45
CA GLN A 139 6.38 16.08 -7.52
C GLN A 139 5.75 16.55 -6.21
N GLN A 140 4.57 17.15 -6.24
CA GLN A 140 3.82 17.55 -5.03
C GLN A 140 3.45 16.33 -4.18
N ILE A 141 2.93 15.25 -4.79
CA ILE A 141 2.64 14.00 -4.11
C ILE A 141 3.92 13.44 -3.48
N HIS A 142 4.99 13.29 -4.26
CA HIS A 142 6.26 12.76 -3.77
C HIS A 142 6.86 13.62 -2.66
N SER A 143 6.83 14.95 -2.79
CA SER A 143 7.28 15.87 -1.73
C SER A 143 6.49 15.64 -0.45
N TYR A 144 5.16 15.60 -0.52
CA TYR A 144 4.33 15.38 0.65
C TYR A 144 4.61 14.06 1.36
N LEU A 145 4.79 12.97 0.60
CA LEU A 145 5.07 11.65 1.16
C LEU A 145 6.43 11.58 1.85
N PHE A 146 7.44 12.27 1.32
CA PHE A 146 8.84 12.03 1.67
C PHE A 146 9.58 13.24 2.23
N GLU A 147 8.94 14.42 2.34
CA GLU A 147 9.53 15.59 2.99
C GLU A 147 9.93 15.29 4.44
N GLY A 148 11.19 15.61 4.79
CA GLY A 148 11.79 15.28 6.07
C GLY A 148 12.22 13.80 6.22
N LEU A 149 11.99 12.96 5.19
CA LEU A 149 12.43 11.57 5.13
C LEU A 149 13.57 11.39 4.10
N TYR A 150 13.47 12.10 2.98
CA TYR A 150 14.52 12.14 1.93
C TYR A 150 14.89 13.58 1.60
N ASP A 151 16.17 13.85 1.46
CA ASP A 151 16.68 15.17 1.04
C ASP A 151 16.25 15.55 -0.40
N PHE A 152 15.88 14.54 -1.20
CA PHE A 152 15.44 14.70 -2.58
C PHE A 152 13.89 14.66 -2.74
N ALA A 153 13.13 14.78 -1.65
CA ALA A 153 11.68 14.76 -1.73
C ALA A 153 11.15 15.79 -2.75
N GLY A 154 10.33 15.32 -3.71
CA GLY A 154 9.79 16.15 -4.80
C GLY A 154 10.80 16.54 -5.90
N THR A 155 12.06 16.15 -5.78
CA THR A 155 13.13 16.55 -6.71
C THR A 155 13.36 15.50 -7.79
N ILE A 156 13.34 15.90 -9.05
CA ILE A 156 13.66 15.02 -10.18
C ILE A 156 15.13 14.62 -10.11
N ARG A 157 15.41 13.33 -10.25
CA ARG A 157 16.76 12.80 -10.19
C ARG A 157 17.65 13.31 -11.34
N ASN A 158 18.92 13.44 -11.05
CA ASN A 158 19.97 13.78 -12.01
C ASN A 158 21.01 12.65 -12.20
N LYS A 159 20.69 11.43 -11.69
CA LYS A 159 21.54 10.24 -11.80
C LYS A 159 20.77 9.10 -12.46
N ASN A 160 21.49 8.25 -13.20
CA ASN A 160 20.92 7.02 -13.73
C ASN A 160 20.68 6.03 -12.61
N ILE A 161 19.56 5.34 -12.65
CA ILE A 161 19.15 4.31 -11.70
C ILE A 161 18.67 3.07 -12.41
N SER A 162 18.78 1.93 -11.74
CA SER A 162 18.29 0.63 -12.21
C SER A 162 17.70 -0.17 -11.05
N LYS A 163 16.77 -1.06 -11.33
CA LYS A 163 16.18 -1.98 -10.34
C LYS A 163 15.93 -3.34 -11.01
N GLY A 164 16.37 -4.43 -10.36
CA GLY A 164 16.14 -5.78 -10.88
C GLY A 164 16.67 -6.03 -12.30
N GLY A 165 17.79 -5.40 -12.68
CA GLY A 165 18.39 -5.52 -14.02
C GLY A 165 17.73 -4.62 -15.08
N PHE A 166 16.64 -3.93 -14.76
CA PHE A 166 16.02 -2.94 -15.65
C PHE A 166 16.64 -1.56 -15.43
N MET A 167 17.09 -0.91 -16.53
CA MET A 167 17.61 0.45 -16.51
C MET A 167 16.49 1.43 -16.89
N PHE A 168 16.17 2.34 -15.99
CA PHE A 168 15.18 3.39 -16.22
C PHE A 168 15.71 4.46 -17.18
N ALA A 169 14.87 5.41 -17.59
CA ALA A 169 15.24 6.47 -18.51
C ALA A 169 16.53 7.18 -18.07
N ASN A 170 17.38 7.50 -19.05
CA ASN A 170 18.63 8.21 -18.78
C ASN A 170 18.33 9.60 -18.21
N ALA A 171 18.97 9.94 -17.09
CA ALA A 171 18.76 11.22 -16.38
C ALA A 171 19.00 12.46 -17.27
N LEU A 172 19.86 12.36 -18.28
CA LEU A 172 20.14 13.45 -19.21
C LEU A 172 18.89 13.83 -20.05
N TYR A 173 18.09 12.85 -20.41
CA TYR A 173 16.89 13.05 -21.25
C TYR A 173 15.60 13.17 -20.44
N LEU A 174 15.68 12.99 -19.12
CA LEU A 174 14.52 12.97 -18.25
C LEU A 174 13.65 14.24 -18.36
N PRO A 175 14.20 15.47 -18.41
CA PRO A 175 13.39 16.69 -18.58
C PRO A 175 12.55 16.70 -19.85
N SER A 176 13.09 16.20 -20.99
CA SER A 176 12.35 16.11 -22.23
C SER A 176 11.27 15.04 -22.16
N ILE A 177 11.62 13.84 -21.67
CA ILE A 177 10.68 12.72 -21.49
C ILE A 177 9.50 13.14 -20.60
N LEU A 178 9.75 13.79 -19.48
CA LEU A 178 8.70 14.22 -18.57
C LEU A 178 7.78 15.28 -19.20
N LYS A 179 8.34 16.18 -20.02
CA LYS A 179 7.54 17.14 -20.77
C LYS A 179 6.64 16.45 -21.80
N ASP A 180 7.15 15.40 -22.48
CA ASP A 180 6.35 14.62 -23.43
C ASP A 180 5.23 13.85 -22.70
N ILE A 181 5.52 13.27 -21.52
CA ILE A 181 4.52 12.61 -20.70
C ILE A 181 3.44 13.60 -20.22
N ASP A 182 3.79 14.82 -19.84
CA ASP A 182 2.80 15.84 -19.46
C ASP A 182 1.77 16.11 -20.56
N ASN A 183 2.20 16.06 -21.82
CA ASN A 183 1.35 16.29 -22.99
C ASN A 183 0.55 15.06 -23.46
N MET A 184 0.73 13.89 -22.83
CA MET A 184 -0.03 12.70 -23.19
C MET A 184 -1.51 12.86 -22.86
N PRO A 185 -2.43 12.33 -23.71
CA PRO A 185 -3.86 12.43 -23.47
C PRO A 185 -4.32 11.59 -22.27
N GLU A 186 -5.46 11.96 -21.68
CA GLU A 186 -6.03 11.33 -20.48
C GLU A 186 -7.55 11.07 -20.60
N ASN A 187 -8.08 11.03 -21.82
CA ASN A 187 -9.52 10.94 -22.05
C ASN A 187 -10.06 9.51 -22.13
N THR A 188 -9.20 8.50 -22.20
CA THR A 188 -9.59 7.08 -22.16
C THR A 188 -8.71 6.31 -21.17
N ILE A 189 -9.16 5.10 -20.79
CA ILE A 189 -8.37 4.23 -19.93
C ILE A 189 -7.04 3.83 -20.58
N GLU A 190 -7.05 3.58 -21.88
CA GLU A 190 -5.86 3.26 -22.68
C GLU A 190 -4.81 4.37 -22.56
N HIS A 191 -5.22 5.61 -22.82
CA HIS A 191 -4.32 6.78 -22.74
C HIS A 191 -3.76 6.98 -21.32
N ILE A 192 -4.59 6.78 -20.29
CA ILE A 192 -4.15 6.96 -18.90
C ILE A 192 -3.15 5.87 -18.49
N VAL A 193 -3.39 4.62 -18.89
CA VAL A 193 -2.47 3.52 -18.60
C VAL A 193 -1.17 3.66 -19.38
N ASP A 194 -1.22 4.07 -20.66
CA ASP A 194 -0.02 4.36 -21.44
C ASP A 194 0.82 5.47 -20.76
N LYS A 195 0.18 6.55 -20.34
CA LYS A 195 0.84 7.63 -19.59
C LYS A 195 1.46 7.13 -18.28
N TYR A 196 0.79 6.22 -17.57
CA TYR A 196 1.30 5.60 -16.36
C TYR A 196 2.51 4.70 -16.64
N VAL A 197 2.49 3.93 -17.71
CA VAL A 197 3.63 3.09 -18.14
C VAL A 197 4.84 3.95 -18.47
N GLU A 198 4.65 5.02 -19.26
CA GLU A 198 5.73 5.95 -19.59
C GLU A 198 6.33 6.61 -18.35
N MET A 199 5.49 7.00 -17.37
CA MET A 199 5.97 7.53 -16.09
C MET A 199 6.76 6.49 -15.29
N ASN A 200 6.38 5.22 -15.34
CA ASN A 200 7.14 4.15 -14.71
C ASN A 200 8.49 3.92 -15.39
N ILE A 201 8.57 4.03 -16.73
CA ILE A 201 9.83 3.95 -17.50
C ILE A 201 10.73 5.16 -17.15
N ALA A 202 10.14 6.35 -17.10
CA ALA A 202 10.84 7.57 -16.71
C ALA A 202 11.45 7.47 -15.32
N HIS A 203 10.69 6.95 -14.35
CA HIS A 203 11.11 6.75 -12.95
C HIS A 203 11.78 8.00 -12.37
N PRO A 204 11.05 9.11 -12.22
CA PRO A 204 11.65 10.45 -12.08
C PRO A 204 12.38 10.71 -10.77
N PHE A 205 12.18 9.92 -9.73
CA PHE A 205 12.80 10.12 -8.41
C PHE A 205 13.86 9.07 -8.11
N MET A 206 14.72 9.36 -7.13
CA MET A 206 15.73 8.41 -6.68
C MET A 206 15.13 7.20 -5.95
N GLU A 207 14.03 7.39 -5.23
CA GLU A 207 13.26 6.38 -4.50
C GLU A 207 11.78 6.83 -4.42
N GLY A 208 10.84 5.95 -4.03
CA GLY A 208 9.44 6.30 -3.79
C GLY A 208 8.56 6.47 -5.04
N ASN A 209 9.10 6.15 -6.22
CA ASN A 209 8.37 6.30 -7.49
C ASN A 209 7.06 5.52 -7.51
N GLY A 210 7.07 4.23 -7.18
CA GLY A 210 5.87 3.40 -7.22
C GLY A 210 4.77 3.92 -6.29
N ARG A 211 5.12 4.30 -5.07
CA ARG A 211 4.19 4.84 -4.07
C ARG A 211 3.52 6.13 -4.54
N SER A 212 4.29 7.03 -5.14
CA SER A 212 3.79 8.31 -5.64
C SER A 212 2.98 8.16 -6.93
N THR A 213 3.45 7.35 -7.88
CA THR A 213 2.81 7.21 -9.20
C THR A 213 1.48 6.47 -9.13
N ARG A 214 1.27 5.55 -8.18
CA ARG A 214 -0.04 4.89 -7.98
C ARG A 214 -1.10 5.88 -7.48
N ILE A 215 -0.75 6.77 -6.55
CA ILE A 215 -1.64 7.87 -6.11
C ILE A 215 -1.93 8.80 -7.28
N TRP A 216 -0.92 9.17 -8.04
CA TRP A 216 -1.05 10.04 -9.22
C TRP A 216 -1.96 9.42 -10.30
N LEU A 217 -1.83 8.12 -10.58
CA LEU A 217 -2.70 7.38 -11.48
C LEU A 217 -4.17 7.45 -11.02
N ASP A 218 -4.45 7.16 -9.75
CA ASP A 218 -5.81 7.21 -9.21
C ASP A 218 -6.41 8.62 -9.32
N GLN A 219 -5.61 9.69 -9.13
CA GLN A 219 -6.09 11.06 -9.32
C GLN A 219 -6.48 11.35 -10.78
N ILE A 220 -5.72 10.87 -11.75
CA ILE A 220 -6.06 11.01 -13.19
C ILE A 220 -7.34 10.25 -13.50
N LEU A 221 -7.46 9.00 -13.07
CA LEU A 221 -8.64 8.17 -13.28
C LEU A 221 -9.90 8.78 -12.67
N ILE A 222 -9.80 9.34 -11.45
CA ILE A 222 -10.91 10.00 -10.76
C ILE A 222 -11.35 11.25 -11.53
N ARG A 223 -10.39 12.09 -11.93
CA ARG A 223 -10.69 13.32 -12.67
C ARG A 223 -11.35 13.02 -14.01
N SER A 224 -10.75 12.13 -14.80
CA SER A 224 -11.09 11.93 -16.21
C SER A 224 -12.23 10.94 -16.43
N LEU A 225 -12.29 9.86 -15.63
CA LEU A 225 -13.22 8.75 -15.86
C LEU A 225 -14.19 8.50 -14.70
N LYS A 226 -14.07 9.23 -13.57
CA LYS A 226 -14.84 8.95 -12.34
C LYS A 226 -14.66 7.51 -11.86
N LYS A 227 -13.44 7.02 -11.90
CA LYS A 227 -13.04 5.67 -11.48
C LYS A 227 -11.73 5.74 -10.69
N CYS A 228 -11.45 4.70 -9.90
CA CYS A 228 -10.13 4.45 -9.31
C CYS A 228 -9.81 2.96 -9.40
N VAL A 229 -8.58 2.59 -9.07
CA VAL A 229 -8.16 1.18 -9.04
C VAL A 229 -8.51 0.58 -7.68
N ASP A 230 -9.22 -0.53 -7.66
CA ASP A 230 -9.29 -1.40 -6.48
C ASP A 230 -8.02 -2.28 -6.44
N TRP A 231 -6.96 -1.74 -5.87
CA TRP A 231 -5.65 -2.38 -5.78
C TRP A 231 -5.70 -3.75 -5.10
N SER A 232 -6.74 -4.03 -4.31
CA SER A 232 -6.92 -5.34 -3.67
C SER A 232 -7.22 -6.49 -4.64
N LYS A 233 -7.59 -6.17 -5.87
CA LYS A 233 -7.87 -7.16 -6.92
C LYS A 233 -6.63 -7.53 -7.74
N ILE A 234 -5.50 -6.87 -7.50
CA ILE A 234 -4.28 -7.11 -8.25
C ILE A 234 -3.27 -7.82 -7.33
N ASP A 235 -2.83 -9.01 -7.73
CA ASP A 235 -1.76 -9.72 -7.01
C ASP A 235 -0.43 -8.97 -7.15
N LYS A 236 0.39 -8.97 -6.10
CA LYS A 236 1.70 -8.31 -6.08
C LYS A 236 2.64 -8.82 -7.17
N SER A 237 2.74 -10.14 -7.30
CA SER A 237 3.64 -10.76 -8.27
C SER A 237 3.21 -10.46 -9.70
N ASP A 238 1.89 -10.49 -9.97
CA ASP A 238 1.33 -10.15 -11.27
C ASP A 238 1.57 -8.68 -11.61
N TYR A 239 1.33 -7.76 -10.65
CA TYR A 239 1.59 -6.34 -10.82
C TYR A 239 3.06 -6.05 -11.12
N LEU A 240 3.98 -6.55 -10.28
CA LEU A 240 5.42 -6.30 -10.45
C LEU A 240 5.94 -6.88 -11.78
N ASN A 241 5.48 -8.09 -12.15
CA ASN A 241 5.84 -8.67 -13.44
C ASN A 241 5.29 -7.86 -14.61
N ALA A 242 4.00 -7.46 -14.57
CA ALA A 242 3.37 -6.65 -15.59
C ALA A 242 4.09 -5.30 -15.77
N MET A 243 4.46 -4.63 -14.67
CA MET A 243 5.21 -3.38 -14.71
C MET A 243 6.62 -3.56 -15.27
N ARG A 244 7.30 -4.67 -14.95
CA ARG A 244 8.63 -4.99 -15.46
C ARG A 244 8.64 -5.19 -16.99
N ILE A 245 7.61 -5.85 -17.54
CA ILE A 245 7.51 -6.11 -18.97
C ILE A 245 6.79 -5.01 -19.74
N SER A 246 6.17 -4.05 -19.06
CA SER A 246 5.34 -2.99 -19.68
C SER A 246 6.05 -2.19 -20.79
N PRO A 247 7.37 -1.96 -20.77
CA PRO A 247 8.05 -1.26 -21.87
C PRO A 247 7.96 -1.98 -23.21
N SER A 248 7.83 -3.31 -23.21
CA SER A 248 7.71 -4.13 -24.43
C SER A 248 6.32 -4.75 -24.63
N SER A 249 5.55 -4.86 -23.55
CA SER A 249 4.21 -5.47 -23.56
C SER A 249 3.29 -4.76 -22.54
N PRO A 250 2.78 -3.56 -22.86
CA PRO A 250 1.93 -2.79 -21.96
C PRO A 250 0.55 -3.41 -21.74
N GLN A 251 0.14 -4.34 -22.59
CA GLN A 251 -1.18 -4.96 -22.53
C GLN A 251 -1.44 -5.67 -21.19
N THR A 252 -0.43 -6.29 -20.61
CA THR A 252 -0.59 -7.04 -19.34
C THR A 252 -0.97 -6.11 -18.18
N ILE A 253 -0.26 -5.00 -18.02
CA ILE A 253 -0.61 -4.02 -16.96
C ILE A 253 -1.93 -3.31 -17.27
N PHE A 254 -2.23 -3.05 -18.54
CA PHE A 254 -3.50 -2.49 -18.97
C PHE A 254 -4.68 -3.38 -18.53
N GLU A 255 -4.64 -4.68 -18.83
CA GLU A 255 -5.71 -5.61 -18.44
C GLU A 255 -5.84 -5.73 -16.91
N LEU A 256 -4.73 -5.77 -16.16
CA LEU A 256 -4.77 -5.80 -14.70
C LEU A 256 -5.48 -4.56 -14.15
N ILE A 257 -5.10 -3.36 -14.57
CA ILE A 257 -5.71 -2.10 -14.13
C ILE A 257 -7.19 -2.05 -14.55
N LYS A 258 -7.49 -2.34 -15.82
CA LYS A 258 -8.84 -2.31 -16.37
C LYS A 258 -9.81 -3.21 -15.59
N ASN A 259 -9.38 -4.44 -15.27
CA ASN A 259 -10.19 -5.40 -14.53
C ASN A 259 -10.35 -5.03 -13.04
N ALA A 260 -9.47 -4.21 -12.51
CA ALA A 260 -9.52 -3.71 -11.14
C ALA A 260 -10.24 -2.37 -10.99
N LEU A 261 -10.67 -1.73 -12.10
CA LEU A 261 -11.37 -0.45 -12.01
C LEU A 261 -12.72 -0.57 -11.29
N THR A 262 -13.03 0.46 -10.51
CA THR A 262 -14.31 0.61 -9.82
C THR A 262 -14.85 2.04 -9.95
N ASN A 263 -16.18 2.17 -9.90
CA ASN A 263 -16.85 3.47 -9.83
C ASN A 263 -16.95 3.99 -8.39
N ASP A 264 -16.50 3.23 -7.40
CA ASP A 264 -16.60 3.56 -5.97
C ASP A 264 -15.43 4.48 -5.52
N PHE A 265 -15.06 5.43 -6.38
CA PHE A 265 -13.93 6.34 -6.19
C PHE A 265 -14.10 7.34 -5.03
N GLN A 266 -15.32 7.46 -4.49
CA GLN A 266 -15.60 8.28 -3.30
C GLN A 266 -15.50 7.47 -2.00
N ASN A 267 -15.33 6.17 -2.09
CA ASN A 267 -15.19 5.30 -0.95
C ASN A 267 -13.80 5.46 -0.31
N ARG A 268 -13.78 6.19 0.79
CA ARG A 268 -12.54 6.48 1.53
C ARG A 268 -11.82 5.21 2.01
N GLU A 269 -12.57 4.18 2.41
CA GLU A 269 -11.95 2.93 2.86
C GLU A 269 -11.23 2.24 1.71
N LEU A 270 -11.80 2.26 0.51
CA LEU A 270 -11.18 1.72 -0.70
C LEU A 270 -9.86 2.47 -1.02
N ILE A 271 -9.89 3.81 -0.96
CA ILE A 271 -8.71 4.63 -1.25
C ILE A 271 -7.60 4.37 -0.21
N ILE A 272 -7.95 4.33 1.07
CA ILE A 272 -6.99 4.03 2.15
C ILE A 272 -6.41 2.63 1.99
N LYS A 273 -7.24 1.65 1.65
CA LYS A 273 -6.79 0.29 1.33
C LYS A 273 -5.84 0.27 0.12
N GLY A 274 -6.08 1.11 -0.87
CA GLY A 274 -5.19 1.30 -2.03
C GLY A 274 -3.78 1.75 -1.61
N ILE A 275 -3.67 2.62 -0.62
CA ILE A 275 -2.37 3.00 -0.04
C ILE A 275 -1.69 1.78 0.59
N ASP A 276 -2.42 0.96 1.35
CA ASP A 276 -1.86 -0.26 1.96
C ASP A 276 -1.25 -1.19 0.92
N TYR A 277 -1.97 -1.43 -0.19
CA TYR A 277 -1.46 -2.23 -1.30
C TYR A 277 -0.27 -1.58 -1.99
N SER A 278 -0.29 -0.27 -2.15
CA SER A 278 0.83 0.47 -2.73
C SER A 278 2.12 0.28 -1.94
N TYR A 279 2.07 0.26 -0.62
CA TYR A 279 3.24 -0.02 0.23
C TYR A 279 3.60 -1.51 0.22
N TYR A 280 2.62 -2.40 0.25
CA TYR A 280 2.84 -3.84 0.14
C TYR A 280 3.60 -4.24 -1.14
N TYR A 281 3.34 -3.57 -2.27
CA TYR A 281 4.06 -3.86 -3.52
C TYR A 281 5.55 -3.49 -3.46
N GLU A 282 5.97 -2.60 -2.56
CA GLU A 282 7.37 -2.21 -2.38
C GLU A 282 8.12 -3.08 -1.34
N GLU A 283 7.42 -3.89 -0.55
CA GLU A 283 8.08 -4.79 0.40
C GLU A 283 8.99 -5.78 -0.35
N VAL A 284 10.22 -5.95 0.12
CA VAL A 284 11.17 -6.95 -0.42
C VAL A 284 10.72 -8.33 0.05
N GLU A 285 10.65 -9.30 -0.86
CA GLU A 285 10.37 -10.70 -0.53
C GLU A 285 11.54 -11.38 0.19
#